data_300792ec3c5fb62359413c72b2d6bf95
#
_entry.id   300792ec3c5fb62359413c72b2d6bf95
#
_cell.length_a   1.000
_cell.length_b   1.000
_cell.length_c   1.000
_cell.angle_alpha   90.00
_cell.angle_beta   90.00
_cell.angle_gamma   90.00
#
_symmetry.space_group_name_H-M   'P 1'
#
loop_
_entity.id
_entity.type
_entity.pdbx_description
1 polymer ?
#
loop_
_entity_poly.entity_id
_entity_poly.type
_entity_poly.pdbx_seq_one_letter_code
_entity_poly.pdbx_strand_id
1 'polypeptide(L)'
;MEHTVQKLEWYLESLSKESLKTICRNYEIKGYSSKNKEALIALIQDEYFADDTLLNKLLKCLTSDYKLVFFELANGESNVTTFNRDIPDTLFLFYPESDEHLVIPKDVKAHFKNYIERHEEMIEEMKRIEFYHSALNLYGFVSLKQLSKLGVKYEQFQMSELEVADDITKLLPEYADLIIDNSVKHKDLTGINIDLKKLTHNHRYYEPATKEAFFKYNDPYYVEPSSAIDSLKKFLTSAVTEQYKGTYTAELIVNTIIFGLRANNTPNYIIQHIEHIEKNGFLEIQDHSILRKLIEAALMDSRLWSLNGNKKEVKRVRKVVQLKQKKKKRKKKK
;
A
#
# COMPACT_ATOMS: atom_id res chain seq x y z
N MET A 1 -0.79 -26.32 -9.91
CA MET A 1 0.16 -26.61 -11.02
C MET A 1 1.37 -25.75 -10.77
N GLU A 2 2.60 -26.31 -10.73
CA GLU A 2 3.80 -25.49 -10.70
C GLU A 2 3.89 -24.75 -12.04
N HIS A 3 3.75 -23.44 -12.00
CA HIS A 3 3.92 -22.58 -13.16
C HIS A 3 5.41 -22.54 -13.52
N THR A 4 5.75 -23.04 -14.69
CA THR A 4 7.13 -23.03 -15.16
C THR A 4 7.47 -21.62 -15.67
N VAL A 5 8.00 -20.78 -14.79
CA VAL A 5 8.45 -19.43 -15.16
C VAL A 5 9.51 -19.52 -16.25
N GLN A 6 9.37 -18.70 -17.29
CA GLN A 6 10.26 -18.68 -18.44
C GLN A 6 11.37 -17.63 -18.28
N LYS A 7 12.31 -17.58 -19.24
CA LYS A 7 13.31 -16.52 -19.38
C LYS A 7 12.68 -15.26 -19.99
N LEU A 8 13.36 -14.13 -19.87
CA LEU A 8 12.93 -12.83 -20.42
C LEU A 8 12.59 -12.91 -21.92
N GLU A 9 13.38 -13.64 -22.71
CA GLU A 9 13.17 -13.81 -24.14
C GLU A 9 11.75 -14.25 -24.47
N TRP A 10 11.26 -15.28 -23.79
CA TRP A 10 9.91 -15.85 -24.01
C TRP A 10 8.82 -14.80 -23.80
N TYR A 11 8.97 -13.96 -22.78
CA TYR A 11 7.99 -12.90 -22.51
C TYR A 11 8.08 -11.78 -23.53
N LEU A 12 9.29 -11.38 -23.96
CA LEU A 12 9.46 -10.39 -25.02
C LEU A 12 8.89 -10.86 -26.35
N GLU A 13 8.90 -12.16 -26.64
CA GLU A 13 8.28 -12.73 -27.84
C GLU A 13 6.75 -12.51 -27.89
N SER A 14 6.09 -12.42 -26.75
CA SER A 14 4.66 -12.12 -26.68
C SER A 14 4.32 -10.67 -27.06
N LEU A 15 5.29 -9.75 -26.96
CA LEU A 15 5.09 -8.33 -27.24
C LEU A 15 5.05 -8.04 -28.74
N SER A 16 4.34 -6.97 -29.12
CA SER A 16 4.36 -6.47 -30.47
C SER A 16 5.70 -5.82 -30.81
N LYS A 17 6.05 -5.76 -32.11
CA LYS A 17 7.25 -5.04 -32.57
C LYS A 17 7.24 -3.57 -32.13
N GLU A 18 6.08 -2.92 -32.11
CA GLU A 18 5.96 -1.52 -31.67
C GLU A 18 6.13 -1.38 -30.16
N SER A 19 5.64 -2.34 -29.35
CA SER A 19 5.93 -2.38 -27.90
C SER A 19 7.42 -2.51 -27.64
N LEU A 20 8.13 -3.41 -28.34
CA LEU A 20 9.58 -3.57 -28.23
C LEU A 20 10.34 -2.29 -28.61
N LYS A 21 9.92 -1.59 -29.68
CA LYS A 21 10.52 -0.30 -30.04
C LYS A 21 10.23 0.78 -29.00
N THR A 22 9.07 0.74 -28.38
CA THR A 22 8.71 1.66 -27.29
C THR A 22 9.59 1.44 -26.07
N ILE A 23 9.87 0.17 -25.69
CA ILE A 23 10.86 -0.18 -24.68
C ILE A 23 12.21 0.45 -25.03
N CYS A 24 12.73 0.20 -26.25
CA CYS A 24 14.00 0.76 -26.65
C CYS A 24 14.04 2.29 -26.58
N ARG A 25 12.94 2.97 -26.96
CA ARG A 25 12.83 4.43 -26.90
C ARG A 25 12.83 4.95 -25.48
N ASN A 26 12.03 4.35 -24.61
CA ASN A 26 11.86 4.79 -23.22
C ASN A 26 13.14 4.65 -22.41
N TYR A 27 13.92 3.61 -22.71
CA TYR A 27 15.18 3.33 -21.99
C TYR A 27 16.44 3.75 -22.77
N GLU A 28 16.26 4.51 -23.88
CA GLU A 28 17.34 5.07 -24.69
C GLU A 28 18.28 4.02 -25.28
N ILE A 29 17.79 2.80 -25.54
CA ILE A 29 18.53 1.74 -26.23
C ILE A 29 18.73 2.16 -27.68
N LYS A 30 19.98 2.20 -28.14
CA LYS A 30 20.32 2.71 -29.49
C LYS A 30 20.25 1.61 -30.56
N GLY A 31 20.12 2.00 -31.82
CA GLY A 31 20.21 1.10 -32.96
C GLY A 31 18.97 0.24 -33.24
N TYR A 32 17.82 0.53 -32.63
CA TYR A 32 16.60 -0.26 -32.73
C TYR A 32 15.74 0.00 -33.98
N SER A 33 15.86 1.16 -34.62
CA SER A 33 14.87 1.69 -35.60
C SER A 33 14.68 0.79 -36.81
N SER A 34 15.74 0.17 -37.34
CA SER A 34 15.71 -0.67 -38.54
C SER A 34 15.60 -2.17 -38.25
N LYS A 35 15.58 -2.58 -36.97
CA LYS A 35 15.61 -4.00 -36.57
C LYS A 35 14.24 -4.68 -36.79
N ASN A 36 14.28 -5.99 -37.14
CA ASN A 36 13.11 -6.87 -37.05
C ASN A 36 12.82 -7.24 -35.59
N LYS A 37 11.76 -8.01 -35.33
CA LYS A 37 11.29 -8.35 -33.99
C LYS A 37 12.37 -9.14 -33.21
N GLU A 38 12.94 -10.16 -33.82
CA GLU A 38 13.96 -11.02 -33.22
C GLU A 38 15.21 -10.22 -32.83
N ALA A 39 15.66 -9.34 -33.73
CA ALA A 39 16.81 -8.47 -33.47
C ALA A 39 16.53 -7.39 -32.41
N LEU A 40 15.26 -6.99 -32.19
CA LEU A 40 14.87 -6.10 -31.09
C LEU A 40 14.91 -6.84 -29.76
N ILE A 41 14.42 -8.07 -29.72
CA ILE A 41 14.45 -8.92 -28.49
C ILE A 41 15.90 -9.14 -28.08
N ALA A 42 16.78 -9.59 -29.00
CA ALA A 42 18.18 -9.76 -28.72
C ALA A 42 18.84 -8.46 -28.22
N LEU A 43 18.57 -7.33 -28.87
CA LEU A 43 19.11 -6.03 -28.46
C LEU A 43 18.68 -5.65 -27.03
N ILE A 44 17.41 -5.83 -26.66
CA ILE A 44 16.90 -5.52 -25.31
C ILE A 44 17.57 -6.43 -24.27
N GLN A 45 17.73 -7.73 -24.57
CA GLN A 45 18.40 -8.67 -23.70
C GLN A 45 19.90 -8.35 -23.53
N ASP A 46 20.60 -8.10 -24.64
CA ASP A 46 22.02 -7.75 -24.61
C ASP A 46 22.27 -6.51 -23.75
N GLU A 47 21.46 -5.45 -23.92
CA GLU A 47 21.56 -4.23 -23.09
C GLU A 47 21.18 -4.46 -21.62
N TYR A 48 20.18 -5.31 -21.34
CA TYR A 48 19.76 -5.59 -19.97
C TYR A 48 20.79 -6.39 -19.18
N PHE A 49 21.45 -7.36 -19.82
CA PHE A 49 22.40 -8.24 -19.16
C PHE A 49 23.86 -7.81 -19.32
N ALA A 50 24.16 -6.77 -20.11
CA ALA A 50 25.53 -6.29 -20.33
C ALA A 50 26.15 -5.74 -19.04
N ASP A 51 25.42 -4.88 -18.36
CA ASP A 51 25.81 -4.26 -17.09
C ASP A 51 24.57 -3.77 -16.31
N ASP A 52 24.78 -3.01 -15.24
CA ASP A 52 23.70 -2.51 -14.40
C ASP A 52 23.03 -1.23 -14.92
N THR A 53 23.46 -0.68 -16.06
CA THR A 53 22.99 0.64 -16.55
C THR A 53 21.50 0.65 -16.84
N LEU A 54 21.01 -0.36 -17.55
CA LEU A 54 19.58 -0.45 -17.89
C LEU A 54 18.74 -0.78 -16.67
N LEU A 55 19.20 -1.68 -15.79
CA LEU A 55 18.53 -1.99 -14.54
C LEU A 55 18.42 -0.76 -13.64
N ASN A 56 19.47 0.05 -13.51
CA ASN A 56 19.43 1.30 -12.77
C ASN A 56 18.42 2.30 -13.33
N LYS A 57 18.27 2.39 -14.66
CA LYS A 57 17.25 3.23 -15.29
C LYS A 57 15.83 2.72 -14.95
N LEU A 58 15.63 1.41 -15.06
CA LEU A 58 14.34 0.76 -14.71
C LEU A 58 13.95 1.02 -13.26
N LEU A 59 14.85 0.79 -12.31
CA LEU A 59 14.60 0.99 -10.89
C LEU A 59 14.25 2.45 -10.56
N LYS A 60 14.79 3.43 -11.28
CA LYS A 60 14.43 4.85 -11.11
C LYS A 60 13.01 5.16 -11.61
N CYS A 61 12.51 4.41 -12.58
CA CYS A 61 11.16 4.59 -13.11
C CYS A 61 10.08 3.88 -12.28
N LEU A 62 10.48 2.94 -11.39
CA LEU A 62 9.54 2.22 -10.53
C LEU A 62 9.02 3.12 -9.41
N THR A 63 7.71 3.04 -9.13
CA THR A 63 7.18 3.54 -7.87
C THR A 63 7.70 2.70 -6.70
N SER A 64 7.59 3.23 -5.49
CA SER A 64 8.04 2.53 -4.30
C SER A 64 7.35 1.17 -4.10
N ASP A 65 6.06 1.06 -4.42
CA ASP A 65 5.30 -0.19 -4.37
C ASP A 65 5.93 -1.26 -5.30
N TYR A 66 6.27 -0.89 -6.55
CA TYR A 66 6.89 -1.82 -7.49
C TYR A 66 8.32 -2.21 -7.10
N LYS A 67 9.08 -1.26 -6.53
CA LYS A 67 10.43 -1.55 -6.01
C LYS A 67 10.38 -2.63 -4.93
N LEU A 68 9.44 -2.51 -3.96
CA LEU A 68 9.27 -3.50 -2.90
C LEU A 68 8.89 -4.87 -3.48
N VAL A 69 7.88 -4.93 -4.35
CA VAL A 69 7.46 -6.19 -4.98
C VAL A 69 8.60 -6.83 -5.76
N PHE A 70 9.35 -6.05 -6.54
CA PHE A 70 10.49 -6.55 -7.31
C PHE A 70 11.58 -7.09 -6.39
N PHE A 71 11.87 -6.38 -5.31
CA PHE A 71 12.86 -6.78 -4.30
C PHE A 71 12.44 -8.06 -3.57
N GLU A 72 11.19 -8.16 -3.14
CA GLU A 72 10.64 -9.36 -2.50
C GLU A 72 10.69 -10.58 -3.42
N LEU A 73 10.27 -10.43 -4.68
CA LEU A 73 10.33 -11.51 -5.66
C LEU A 73 11.76 -11.94 -5.96
N ALA A 74 12.71 -11.00 -6.04
CA ALA A 74 14.11 -11.31 -6.31
C ALA A 74 14.75 -12.09 -5.17
N ASN A 75 14.44 -11.76 -3.93
CA ASN A 75 14.99 -12.41 -2.73
C ASN A 75 14.18 -13.63 -2.26
N GLY A 76 12.91 -13.72 -2.61
CA GLY A 76 12.02 -14.80 -2.23
C GLY A 76 12.25 -16.10 -3.02
N GLU A 77 11.61 -17.18 -2.60
CA GLU A 77 11.63 -18.45 -3.34
C GLU A 77 10.70 -18.42 -4.58
N SER A 78 9.59 -17.69 -4.48
CA SER A 78 8.62 -17.55 -5.58
C SER A 78 9.10 -16.60 -6.66
N ASN A 79 8.68 -16.85 -7.89
CA ASN A 79 8.77 -15.90 -9.00
C ASN A 79 7.44 -15.22 -9.29
N VAL A 80 6.40 -15.53 -8.53
CA VAL A 80 5.00 -15.10 -8.75
C VAL A 80 4.50 -14.35 -7.54
N THR A 81 3.79 -13.25 -7.78
CA THR A 81 3.11 -12.47 -6.73
C THR A 81 1.66 -12.19 -7.12
N THR A 82 0.80 -12.01 -6.14
CA THR A 82 -0.60 -11.59 -6.30
C THR A 82 -0.75 -10.07 -6.46
N PHE A 83 0.31 -9.36 -6.80
CA PHE A 83 0.27 -7.93 -6.98
C PHE A 83 -0.51 -7.56 -8.25
N ASN A 84 -1.73 -7.07 -8.08
CA ASN A 84 -2.61 -6.68 -9.18
C ASN A 84 -2.66 -5.14 -9.31
N ARG A 85 -1.85 -4.61 -10.20
CA ARG A 85 -1.97 -3.23 -10.72
C ARG A 85 -1.63 -3.25 -12.20
N ASP A 86 -2.23 -2.34 -12.97
CA ASP A 86 -1.89 -2.14 -14.36
C ASP A 86 -0.39 -1.82 -14.50
N ILE A 87 0.37 -2.81 -14.98
CA ILE A 87 1.78 -2.64 -15.26
C ILE A 87 1.88 -2.18 -16.71
N PRO A 88 2.56 -1.07 -16.98
CA PRO A 88 2.83 -0.67 -18.35
C PRO A 88 3.64 -1.77 -19.07
N ASP A 89 3.22 -2.18 -20.27
CA ASP A 89 3.95 -3.13 -21.14
C ASP A 89 5.43 -2.77 -21.34
N THR A 90 5.75 -1.49 -21.14
CA THR A 90 7.11 -0.97 -21.22
C THR A 90 7.98 -1.34 -20.02
N LEU A 91 7.38 -1.85 -18.95
CA LEU A 91 8.08 -2.28 -17.75
C LEU A 91 8.39 -3.77 -17.84
N PHE A 92 9.25 -4.16 -18.75
CA PHE A 92 9.56 -5.55 -19.10
C PHE A 92 10.21 -6.39 -17.99
N LEU A 93 10.12 -5.96 -16.73
CA LEU A 93 10.55 -6.71 -15.56
C LEU A 93 9.47 -7.63 -15.01
N PHE A 94 8.21 -7.32 -15.27
CA PHE A 94 7.05 -8.06 -14.79
C PHE A 94 6.12 -8.39 -15.95
N TYR A 95 5.50 -9.54 -15.88
CA TYR A 95 4.52 -9.97 -16.87
C TYR A 95 3.29 -10.53 -16.18
N PRO A 96 2.09 -10.24 -16.70
CA PRO A 96 0.87 -10.88 -16.21
C PRO A 96 0.92 -12.37 -16.55
N GLU A 97 0.74 -13.22 -15.54
CA GLU A 97 0.54 -14.66 -15.73
C GLU A 97 -0.95 -14.99 -15.75
N SER A 98 -1.74 -14.22 -15.04
CA SER A 98 -3.21 -14.23 -15.01
C SER A 98 -3.70 -12.84 -14.57
N ASP A 99 -5.03 -12.66 -14.54
CA ASP A 99 -5.63 -11.41 -14.01
C ASP A 99 -5.24 -11.12 -12.55
N GLU A 100 -4.70 -12.12 -11.84
CA GLU A 100 -4.39 -12.04 -10.41
C GLU A 100 -2.89 -12.15 -10.09
N HIS A 101 -2.07 -12.55 -11.06
CA HIS A 101 -0.66 -12.87 -10.80
C HIS A 101 0.29 -12.17 -11.76
N LEU A 102 1.37 -11.64 -11.19
CA LEU A 102 2.53 -11.18 -11.92
C LEU A 102 3.70 -12.13 -11.75
N VAL A 103 4.48 -12.27 -12.78
CA VAL A 103 5.68 -13.10 -12.78
C VAL A 103 6.91 -12.28 -13.11
N ILE A 104 8.02 -12.57 -12.45
CA ILE A 104 9.36 -12.10 -12.82
C ILE A 104 10.09 -13.19 -13.59
N PRO A 105 10.63 -12.93 -14.80
CA PRO A 105 11.42 -13.91 -15.54
C PRO A 105 12.61 -14.43 -14.72
N LYS A 106 12.91 -15.73 -14.83
CA LYS A 106 13.92 -16.37 -13.98
C LYS A 106 15.33 -15.80 -14.12
N ASP A 107 15.71 -15.37 -15.30
CA ASP A 107 17.00 -14.75 -15.58
C ASP A 107 17.05 -13.28 -15.13
N VAL A 108 15.93 -12.56 -15.22
CA VAL A 108 15.78 -11.22 -14.63
C VAL A 108 15.91 -11.29 -13.11
N LYS A 109 15.26 -12.26 -12.47
CA LYS A 109 15.39 -12.50 -11.02
C LYS A 109 16.85 -12.80 -10.64
N ALA A 110 17.52 -13.68 -11.36
CA ALA A 110 18.92 -14.03 -11.08
C ALA A 110 19.85 -12.81 -11.25
N HIS A 111 19.65 -12.01 -12.31
CA HIS A 111 20.43 -10.79 -12.54
C HIS A 111 20.23 -9.77 -11.43
N PHE A 112 18.97 -9.55 -11.00
CA PHE A 112 18.68 -8.62 -9.93
C PHE A 112 19.20 -9.08 -8.57
N LYS A 113 19.17 -10.38 -8.29
CA LYS A 113 19.79 -10.93 -7.07
C LYS A 113 21.28 -10.62 -7.01
N ASN A 114 22.00 -10.85 -8.11
CA ASN A 114 23.41 -10.48 -8.22
C ASN A 114 23.65 -8.97 -8.10
N TYR A 115 22.70 -8.16 -8.58
CA TYR A 115 22.74 -6.71 -8.42
C TYR A 115 22.64 -6.31 -6.94
N ILE A 116 21.68 -6.85 -6.20
CA ILE A 116 21.50 -6.56 -4.76
C ILE A 116 22.78 -6.94 -3.97
N GLU A 117 23.40 -8.09 -4.28
CA GLU A 117 24.64 -8.54 -3.63
C GLU A 117 25.80 -7.56 -3.82
N ARG A 118 25.81 -6.77 -4.91
CA ARG A 118 26.82 -5.74 -5.20
C ARG A 118 26.43 -4.34 -4.70
N HIS A 119 25.17 -4.13 -4.35
CA HIS A 119 24.58 -2.84 -3.96
C HIS A 119 23.86 -2.98 -2.62
N GLU A 120 24.64 -3.18 -1.54
CA GLU A 120 24.08 -3.35 -0.18
C GLU A 120 23.23 -2.15 0.28
N GLU A 121 23.54 -0.94 -0.24
CA GLU A 121 22.75 0.27 0.02
C GLU A 121 21.29 0.13 -0.38
N MET A 122 20.97 -0.70 -1.38
CA MET A 122 19.59 -0.97 -1.79
C MET A 122 18.79 -1.65 -0.70
N ILE A 123 19.40 -2.52 0.09
CA ILE A 123 18.72 -3.19 1.23
C ILE A 123 18.25 -2.13 2.23
N GLU A 124 19.11 -1.15 2.52
CA GLU A 124 18.75 -0.05 3.43
C GLU A 124 17.71 0.89 2.81
N GLU A 125 17.75 1.12 1.50
CA GLU A 125 16.72 1.87 0.78
C GLU A 125 15.35 1.17 0.88
N MET A 126 15.28 -0.14 0.67
CA MET A 126 14.03 -0.91 0.80
C MET A 126 13.47 -0.85 2.22
N LYS A 127 14.31 -1.00 3.25
CA LYS A 127 13.88 -0.85 4.65
C LYS A 127 13.28 0.54 4.93
N ARG A 128 13.84 1.61 4.34
CA ARG A 128 13.30 2.96 4.48
C ARG A 128 11.99 3.12 3.73
N ILE A 129 11.84 2.53 2.53
CA ILE A 129 10.57 2.50 1.80
C ILE A 129 9.49 1.84 2.66
N GLU A 130 9.75 0.65 3.20
CA GLU A 130 8.83 -0.06 4.10
C GLU A 130 8.45 0.80 5.32
N PHE A 131 9.43 1.50 5.88
CA PHE A 131 9.20 2.42 7.01
C PHE A 131 8.24 3.55 6.62
N TYR A 132 8.47 4.22 5.48
CA TYR A 132 7.62 5.31 5.02
C TYR A 132 6.21 4.81 4.67
N HIS A 133 6.08 3.66 3.99
CA HIS A 133 4.79 3.04 3.73
C HIS A 133 4.05 2.73 5.03
N SER A 134 4.73 2.15 6.03
CA SER A 134 4.14 1.87 7.34
C SER A 134 3.62 3.14 8.02
N ALA A 135 4.38 4.21 7.99
CA ALA A 135 3.96 5.48 8.58
C ALA A 135 2.78 6.10 7.82
N LEU A 136 2.84 6.13 6.48
CA LEU A 136 1.79 6.71 5.64
C LEU A 136 0.48 5.92 5.76
N ASN A 137 0.55 4.60 5.73
CA ASN A 137 -0.62 3.73 5.92
C ASN A 137 -1.24 3.85 7.33
N LEU A 138 -0.41 4.08 8.36
CA LEU A 138 -0.91 4.24 9.73
C LEU A 138 -1.54 5.61 9.96
N TYR A 139 -0.96 6.67 9.42
CA TYR A 139 -1.35 8.05 9.77
C TYR A 139 -2.10 8.81 8.68
N GLY A 140 -1.93 8.43 7.41
CA GLY A 140 -2.50 9.12 6.25
C GLY A 140 -1.95 10.54 6.01
N PHE A 141 -1.61 11.25 7.08
CA PHE A 141 -0.98 12.56 7.07
C PHE A 141 -0.03 12.66 8.26
N VAL A 142 1.26 12.80 7.99
CA VAL A 142 2.29 12.73 9.03
C VAL A 142 3.34 13.84 8.84
N SER A 143 3.72 14.51 9.94
CA SER A 143 4.77 15.54 9.86
C SER A 143 6.15 14.93 9.68
N LEU A 144 7.03 15.62 8.95
CA LEU A 144 8.44 15.23 8.79
C LEU A 144 9.13 15.04 10.14
N LYS A 145 8.81 15.93 11.11
CA LYS A 145 9.26 15.81 12.49
C LYS A 145 8.87 14.49 13.15
N GLN A 146 7.63 14.04 12.94
CA GLN A 146 7.19 12.75 13.50
C GLN A 146 7.88 11.58 12.79
N LEU A 147 8.09 11.65 11.47
CA LEU A 147 8.84 10.65 10.72
C LEU A 147 10.29 10.55 11.21
N SER A 148 10.99 11.68 11.40
CA SER A 148 12.33 11.70 11.97
C SER A 148 12.37 11.05 13.36
N LYS A 149 11.41 11.37 14.24
CA LYS A 149 11.30 10.78 15.58
C LYS A 149 11.06 9.25 15.53
N LEU A 150 10.19 8.79 14.63
CA LEU A 150 9.89 7.37 14.45
C LEU A 150 11.06 6.61 13.84
N GLY A 151 11.83 7.23 12.92
CA GLY A 151 13.05 6.67 12.36
C GLY A 151 14.06 6.31 13.45
N VAL A 152 14.29 7.21 14.39
CA VAL A 152 15.14 6.97 15.57
C VAL A 152 14.51 5.89 16.47
N LYS A 153 13.21 6.00 16.78
CA LYS A 153 12.52 5.07 17.68
C LYS A 153 12.57 3.62 17.21
N TYR A 154 12.42 3.41 15.91
CA TYR A 154 12.40 2.05 15.32
C TYR A 154 13.74 1.67 14.69
N GLU A 155 14.81 2.41 15.02
CA GLU A 155 16.19 2.10 14.59
C GLU A 155 16.34 1.96 13.06
N GLN A 156 15.68 2.86 12.32
CA GLN A 156 15.77 2.86 10.86
C GLN A 156 16.78 3.87 10.35
N PHE A 157 16.76 5.08 10.92
CA PHE A 157 17.67 6.15 10.55
C PHE A 157 17.65 7.27 11.60
N GLN A 158 18.68 8.12 11.54
CA GLN A 158 18.73 9.38 12.29
C GLN A 158 18.89 10.51 11.28
N MET A 159 17.79 11.13 10.89
CA MET A 159 17.72 12.20 9.88
C MET A 159 16.97 13.40 10.41
N SER A 160 17.39 14.59 9.99
CA SER A 160 16.62 15.83 10.18
C SER A 160 15.35 15.84 9.32
N GLU A 161 14.46 16.78 9.55
CA GLU A 161 13.22 16.93 8.77
C GLU A 161 13.49 17.16 7.27
N LEU A 162 14.55 17.91 6.93
CA LEU A 162 14.94 18.16 5.54
C LEU A 162 15.48 16.89 4.87
N GLU A 163 16.37 16.18 5.55
CA GLU A 163 16.91 14.91 5.05
C GLU A 163 15.78 13.85 4.84
N VAL A 164 14.78 13.82 5.73
CA VAL A 164 13.60 12.95 5.55
C VAL A 164 12.80 13.37 4.30
N ALA A 165 12.62 14.66 4.04
CA ALA A 165 11.92 15.13 2.84
C ALA A 165 12.67 14.74 1.56
N ASP A 166 13.99 14.94 1.54
CA ASP A 166 14.84 14.56 0.41
C ASP A 166 14.84 13.05 0.17
N ASP A 167 14.91 12.27 1.25
CA ASP A 167 14.88 10.79 1.17
C ASP A 167 13.53 10.28 0.64
N ILE A 168 12.41 10.85 1.10
CA ILE A 168 11.08 10.53 0.55
C ILE A 168 11.01 10.88 -0.93
N THR A 169 11.45 12.06 -1.33
CA THR A 169 11.45 12.48 -2.74
C THR A 169 12.26 11.53 -3.63
N LYS A 170 13.39 11.02 -3.11
CA LYS A 170 14.26 10.06 -3.80
C LYS A 170 13.64 8.66 -3.87
N LEU A 171 13.15 8.15 -2.74
CA LEU A 171 12.75 6.75 -2.59
C LEU A 171 11.29 6.49 -3.01
N LEU A 172 10.40 7.46 -2.77
CA LEU A 172 8.99 7.43 -3.08
C LEU A 172 8.63 8.58 -4.04
N PRO A 173 9.05 8.54 -5.31
CA PRO A 173 8.86 9.66 -6.23
C PRO A 173 7.38 10.04 -6.42
N GLU A 174 6.45 9.09 -6.26
CA GLU A 174 5.01 9.32 -6.29
C GLU A 174 4.48 10.17 -5.11
N TYR A 175 5.30 10.42 -4.09
CA TYR A 175 4.97 11.27 -2.94
C TYR A 175 5.65 12.65 -2.98
N ALA A 176 6.50 12.93 -3.96
CA ALA A 176 7.26 14.20 -4.01
C ALA A 176 6.35 15.43 -3.94
N ASP A 177 5.26 15.45 -4.72
CA ASP A 177 4.27 16.53 -4.75
C ASP A 177 3.27 16.47 -3.56
N LEU A 178 3.37 15.45 -2.72
CA LEU A 178 2.51 15.25 -1.55
C LEU A 178 3.18 15.70 -0.24
N ILE A 179 4.38 16.27 -0.31
CA ILE A 179 5.06 16.93 0.80
C ILE A 179 4.54 18.37 0.88
N ILE A 180 3.71 18.66 1.89
CA ILE A 180 3.03 19.94 2.05
C ILE A 180 3.22 20.43 3.49
N ASP A 181 3.71 21.67 3.67
CA ASP A 181 3.85 22.31 4.98
C ASP A 181 4.56 21.43 6.03
N ASN A 182 5.73 20.89 5.70
CA ASN A 182 6.51 19.99 6.56
C ASN A 182 5.76 18.71 6.97
N SER A 183 4.88 18.23 6.13
CA SER A 183 4.13 16.99 6.34
C SER A 183 3.95 16.25 5.02
N VAL A 184 3.82 14.94 5.08
CA VAL A 184 3.56 14.07 3.92
C VAL A 184 2.12 13.59 3.97
N LYS A 185 1.44 13.69 2.83
CA LYS A 185 0.07 13.25 2.64
C LYS A 185 0.04 11.91 1.92
N HIS A 186 -0.78 10.96 2.40
CA HIS A 186 -0.99 9.71 1.70
C HIS A 186 -1.63 9.94 0.32
N LYS A 187 -1.21 9.20 -0.70
CA LYS A 187 -1.70 9.35 -2.09
C LYS A 187 -3.22 9.22 -2.22
N ASP A 188 -3.86 8.36 -1.44
CA ASP A 188 -5.32 8.15 -1.47
C ASP A 188 -6.13 9.31 -0.87
N LEU A 189 -5.47 10.28 -0.26
CA LEU A 189 -6.08 11.55 0.14
C LEU A 189 -6.01 12.62 -0.96
N THR A 190 -5.46 12.29 -2.13
CA THR A 190 -5.39 13.21 -3.28
C THR A 190 -6.80 13.47 -3.81
N GLY A 191 -7.14 14.74 -4.06
CA GLY A 191 -8.50 15.12 -4.47
C GLY A 191 -9.54 15.27 -3.35
N ILE A 192 -9.21 14.86 -2.12
CA ILE A 192 -10.07 15.06 -0.96
C ILE A 192 -9.75 16.43 -0.35
N ASN A 193 -10.69 17.37 -0.43
CA ASN A 193 -10.54 18.71 0.15
C ASN A 193 -10.90 18.67 1.66
N ILE A 194 -10.08 17.99 2.45
CA ILE A 194 -10.19 17.96 3.91
C ILE A 194 -9.04 18.73 4.49
N ASP A 195 -9.32 19.67 5.39
CA ASP A 195 -8.29 20.31 6.21
C ASP A 195 -7.77 19.32 7.27
N LEU A 196 -6.89 18.42 6.84
CA LEU A 196 -6.32 17.37 7.69
C LEU A 196 -5.59 17.94 8.89
N LYS A 197 -4.98 19.12 8.76
CA LYS A 197 -4.33 19.81 9.90
C LYS A 197 -5.32 20.12 11.01
N LYS A 198 -6.53 20.60 10.67
CA LYS A 198 -7.56 20.84 11.70
C LYS A 198 -8.03 19.55 12.37
N LEU A 199 -8.13 18.47 11.62
CA LEU A 199 -8.58 17.19 12.14
C LEU A 199 -7.54 16.55 13.06
N THR A 200 -6.24 16.63 12.71
CA THR A 200 -5.16 15.96 13.44
C THR A 200 -4.52 16.80 14.54
N HIS A 201 -4.70 18.14 14.52
CA HIS A 201 -3.97 19.09 15.35
C HIS A 201 -4.06 18.82 16.86
N ASN A 202 -5.14 18.27 17.36
CA ASN A 202 -5.40 18.04 18.78
C ASN A 202 -5.04 16.62 19.26
N HIS A 203 -4.53 15.77 18.40
CA HIS A 203 -4.23 14.39 18.74
C HIS A 203 -2.71 14.14 18.70
N ARG A 204 -2.19 13.49 19.76
CA ARG A 204 -0.84 12.94 19.70
C ARG A 204 -0.84 11.76 18.73
N TYR A 205 0.28 11.58 18.03
CA TYR A 205 0.44 10.39 17.19
C TYR A 205 0.38 9.11 18.05
N TYR A 206 -0.39 8.14 17.60
CA TYR A 206 -0.28 6.79 18.11
C TYR A 206 1.08 6.20 17.71
N GLU A 207 1.78 5.64 18.65
CA GLU A 207 3.08 5.03 18.39
C GLU A 207 3.00 3.55 18.78
N PRO A 208 3.02 2.61 17.82
CA PRO A 208 3.11 1.17 18.10
C PRO A 208 4.21 0.87 19.12
N ALA A 209 3.96 -0.12 20.00
CA ALA A 209 4.89 -0.41 21.09
C ALA A 209 6.22 -1.00 20.60
N THR A 210 6.18 -1.76 19.50
CA THR A 210 7.35 -2.43 18.92
C THR A 210 7.52 -2.09 17.45
N LYS A 211 8.73 -2.32 16.94
CA LYS A 211 9.10 -2.18 15.53
C LYS A 211 8.22 -3.09 14.66
N GLU A 212 8.05 -4.35 15.05
CA GLU A 212 7.26 -5.34 14.32
C GLU A 212 5.78 -4.92 14.23
N ALA A 213 5.23 -4.34 15.30
CA ALA A 213 3.87 -3.83 15.31
C ALA A 213 3.69 -2.62 14.39
N PHE A 214 4.73 -1.80 14.24
CA PHE A 214 4.74 -0.67 13.31
C PHE A 214 4.83 -1.15 11.86
N PHE A 215 5.74 -2.07 11.56
CA PHE A 215 5.95 -2.57 10.20
C PHE A 215 4.81 -3.42 9.64
N LYS A 216 3.87 -3.90 10.47
CA LYS A 216 2.61 -4.50 9.96
C LYS A 216 1.82 -3.55 9.07
N TYR A 217 1.96 -2.24 9.28
CA TYR A 217 1.31 -1.23 8.45
C TYR A 217 1.99 -1.02 7.09
N ASN A 218 3.12 -1.70 6.79
CA ASN A 218 3.65 -1.75 5.42
C ASN A 218 2.63 -2.39 4.46
N ASP A 219 1.87 -3.39 4.91
CA ASP A 219 0.67 -3.85 4.20
C ASP A 219 -0.42 -2.76 4.26
N PRO A 220 -0.81 -2.17 3.10
CA PRO A 220 -1.83 -1.13 3.05
C PRO A 220 -3.21 -1.61 3.56
N TYR A 221 -3.46 -2.90 3.54
CA TYR A 221 -4.72 -3.50 3.99
C TYR A 221 -4.68 -4.02 5.45
N TYR A 222 -3.53 -3.93 6.09
CA TYR A 222 -3.43 -4.35 7.49
C TYR A 222 -4.32 -3.51 8.39
N VAL A 223 -5.13 -4.15 9.19
CA VAL A 223 -5.88 -3.57 10.32
C VAL A 223 -5.64 -4.39 11.57
N GLU A 224 -5.61 -3.73 12.72
CA GLU A 224 -5.50 -4.46 13.98
C GLU A 224 -6.70 -5.39 14.15
N PRO A 225 -6.48 -6.68 14.47
CA PRO A 225 -7.56 -7.65 14.65
C PRO A 225 -8.56 -7.18 15.71
N SER A 226 -9.85 -7.27 15.40
CA SER A 226 -10.93 -7.07 16.36
C SER A 226 -12.18 -7.82 15.91
N SER A 227 -13.03 -8.19 16.87
CA SER A 227 -14.28 -8.89 16.57
C SER A 227 -15.22 -8.07 15.68
N ALA A 228 -15.19 -6.75 15.78
CA ALA A 228 -16.00 -5.85 14.95
C ALA A 228 -15.50 -5.84 13.49
N ILE A 229 -14.18 -5.77 13.27
CA ILE A 229 -13.56 -5.86 11.94
C ILE A 229 -13.83 -7.23 11.33
N ASP A 230 -13.65 -8.32 12.10
CA ASP A 230 -13.87 -9.68 11.61
C ASP A 230 -15.35 -9.90 11.22
N SER A 231 -16.29 -9.33 12.00
CA SER A 231 -17.72 -9.41 11.68
C SER A 231 -18.06 -8.66 10.40
N LEU A 232 -17.47 -7.47 10.19
CA LEU A 232 -17.66 -6.70 8.96
C LEU A 232 -17.05 -7.44 7.76
N LYS A 233 -15.83 -7.97 7.89
CA LYS A 233 -15.18 -8.76 6.83
C LYS A 233 -16.05 -9.95 6.43
N LYS A 234 -16.53 -10.74 7.40
CA LYS A 234 -17.40 -11.89 7.13
C LYS A 234 -18.68 -11.49 6.41
N PHE A 235 -19.31 -10.40 6.84
CA PHE A 235 -20.53 -9.89 6.20
C PHE A 235 -20.24 -9.50 4.74
N LEU A 236 -19.20 -8.70 4.49
CA LEU A 236 -18.83 -8.26 3.14
C LEU A 236 -18.45 -9.45 2.24
N THR A 237 -17.66 -10.40 2.75
CA THR A 237 -17.30 -11.62 2.00
C THR A 237 -18.54 -12.44 1.60
N SER A 238 -19.54 -12.53 2.49
CA SER A 238 -20.80 -13.23 2.18
C SER A 238 -21.65 -12.48 1.15
N ALA A 239 -21.50 -11.17 1.05
CA ALA A 239 -22.22 -10.32 0.11
C ALA A 239 -21.55 -10.21 -1.28
N VAL A 240 -20.35 -10.75 -1.46
CA VAL A 240 -19.71 -10.82 -2.79
C VAL A 240 -20.58 -11.64 -3.73
N THR A 241 -20.82 -11.12 -4.94
CA THR A 241 -21.64 -11.81 -5.96
C THR A 241 -20.97 -13.11 -6.42
N GLU A 242 -21.75 -14.08 -6.83
CA GLU A 242 -21.33 -15.47 -7.05
C GLU A 242 -20.15 -15.62 -8.02
N GLN A 243 -20.13 -14.77 -9.05
CA GLN A 243 -19.05 -14.76 -10.06
C GLN A 243 -17.67 -14.39 -9.53
N TYR A 244 -17.59 -13.70 -8.39
CA TYR A 244 -16.31 -13.27 -7.77
C TYR A 244 -15.97 -14.05 -6.50
N LYS A 245 -16.85 -14.91 -5.98
CA LYS A 245 -16.59 -15.70 -4.76
C LYS A 245 -15.34 -16.55 -4.90
N GLY A 246 -14.46 -16.47 -3.92
CA GLY A 246 -13.21 -17.23 -3.88
C GLY A 246 -12.12 -16.70 -4.81
N THR A 247 -12.33 -15.56 -5.45
CA THR A 247 -11.32 -14.92 -6.29
C THR A 247 -10.53 -13.86 -5.51
N TYR A 248 -9.35 -13.49 -6.01
CA TYR A 248 -8.57 -12.37 -5.51
C TYR A 248 -9.36 -11.04 -5.57
N THR A 249 -10.16 -10.84 -6.63
CA THR A 249 -11.04 -9.66 -6.76
C THR A 249 -11.97 -9.50 -5.57
N ALA A 250 -12.55 -10.60 -5.06
CA ALA A 250 -13.39 -10.56 -3.86
C ALA A 250 -12.62 -10.11 -2.61
N GLU A 251 -11.41 -10.62 -2.44
CA GLU A 251 -10.53 -10.23 -1.33
C GLU A 251 -10.14 -8.76 -1.43
N LEU A 252 -9.78 -8.29 -2.61
CA LEU A 252 -9.41 -6.90 -2.88
C LEU A 252 -10.57 -5.94 -2.56
N ILE A 253 -11.80 -6.26 -2.96
CA ILE A 253 -13.00 -5.47 -2.67
C ILE A 253 -13.18 -5.32 -1.15
N VAL A 254 -13.14 -6.43 -0.42
CA VAL A 254 -13.31 -6.42 1.04
C VAL A 254 -12.19 -5.62 1.70
N ASN A 255 -10.95 -5.85 1.30
CA ASN A 255 -9.79 -5.15 1.85
C ASN A 255 -9.82 -3.65 1.56
N THR A 256 -10.26 -3.22 0.37
CA THR A 256 -10.41 -1.80 0.02
C THR A 256 -11.46 -1.12 0.90
N ILE A 257 -12.58 -1.78 1.18
CA ILE A 257 -13.61 -1.25 2.09
C ILE A 257 -13.05 -1.12 3.51
N ILE A 258 -12.34 -2.13 3.99
CA ILE A 258 -11.69 -2.12 5.32
C ILE A 258 -10.62 -1.03 5.40
N PHE A 259 -9.82 -0.86 4.35
CA PHE A 259 -8.89 0.27 4.26
C PHE A 259 -9.59 1.61 4.36
N GLY A 260 -10.74 1.77 3.70
CA GLY A 260 -11.56 2.99 3.75
C GLY A 260 -11.98 3.41 5.16
N LEU A 261 -12.05 2.48 6.14
CA LEU A 261 -12.32 2.82 7.54
C LEU A 261 -11.25 3.76 8.13
N ARG A 262 -9.99 3.65 7.72
CA ARG A 262 -8.91 4.49 8.23
C ARG A 262 -9.00 5.92 7.71
N ALA A 263 -9.28 6.06 6.41
CA ALA A 263 -9.33 7.35 5.73
C ALA A 263 -10.57 8.16 6.12
N ASN A 264 -11.68 7.49 6.44
CA ASN A 264 -12.98 8.13 6.62
C ASN A 264 -13.58 7.80 7.98
N ASN A 265 -13.92 8.84 8.73
CA ASN A 265 -14.47 8.71 10.08
C ASN A 265 -15.99 8.64 10.10
N THR A 266 -16.69 8.67 8.96
CA THR A 266 -18.14 8.69 8.92
C THR A 266 -18.70 7.44 8.27
N PRO A 267 -19.68 6.76 8.88
CA PRO A 267 -20.33 5.59 8.28
C PRO A 267 -20.93 5.88 6.91
N ASN A 268 -21.47 7.09 6.71
CA ASN A 268 -22.14 7.45 5.46
C ASN A 268 -21.22 7.42 4.24
N TYR A 269 -19.99 7.90 4.38
CA TYR A 269 -19.02 7.87 3.26
C TYR A 269 -18.68 6.42 2.85
N ILE A 270 -18.45 5.56 3.83
CA ILE A 270 -18.14 4.15 3.60
C ILE A 270 -19.33 3.45 2.93
N ILE A 271 -20.55 3.75 3.40
CA ILE A 271 -21.77 3.19 2.81
C ILE A 271 -21.93 3.64 1.36
N GLN A 272 -21.72 4.92 1.04
CA GLN A 272 -21.77 5.42 -0.34
C GLN A 272 -20.75 4.73 -1.25
N HIS A 273 -19.55 4.46 -0.72
CA HIS A 273 -18.55 3.71 -1.48
C HIS A 273 -18.99 2.27 -1.74
N ILE A 274 -19.56 1.59 -0.73
CA ILE A 274 -20.11 0.23 -0.87
C ILE A 274 -21.28 0.22 -1.86
N GLU A 275 -22.18 1.19 -1.81
CA GLU A 275 -23.31 1.32 -2.75
C GLU A 275 -22.80 1.49 -4.20
N HIS A 276 -21.66 2.17 -4.40
CA HIS A 276 -21.02 2.25 -5.72
C HIS A 276 -20.49 0.89 -6.19
N ILE A 277 -19.84 0.13 -5.32
CA ILE A 277 -19.35 -1.23 -5.61
C ILE A 277 -20.53 -2.17 -5.92
N GLU A 278 -21.64 -2.05 -5.18
CA GLU A 278 -22.88 -2.81 -5.38
C GLU A 278 -23.52 -2.50 -6.74
N LYS A 279 -23.61 -1.20 -7.13
CA LYS A 279 -24.10 -0.79 -8.45
C LYS A 279 -23.31 -1.36 -9.62
N ASN A 280 -22.02 -1.63 -9.41
CA ASN A 280 -21.15 -2.27 -10.40
C ASN A 280 -21.22 -3.81 -10.37
N GLY A 281 -22.12 -4.40 -9.56
CA GLY A 281 -22.39 -5.82 -9.54
C GLY A 281 -21.35 -6.68 -8.78
N PHE A 282 -20.48 -6.07 -7.99
CA PHE A 282 -19.48 -6.81 -7.21
C PHE A 282 -20.01 -7.30 -5.87
N LEU A 283 -20.98 -6.59 -5.29
CA LEU A 283 -21.63 -6.93 -4.02
C LEU A 283 -23.14 -6.97 -4.17
N GLU A 284 -23.81 -7.76 -3.33
CA GLU A 284 -25.26 -7.80 -3.16
C GLU A 284 -25.58 -7.73 -1.66
N ILE A 285 -25.97 -6.55 -1.18
CA ILE A 285 -26.23 -6.30 0.24
C ILE A 285 -27.70 -6.55 0.55
N GLN A 286 -28.00 -7.60 1.31
CA GLN A 286 -29.36 -7.98 1.69
C GLN A 286 -29.94 -7.08 2.79
N ASP A 287 -29.11 -6.55 3.69
CA ASP A 287 -29.56 -5.69 4.81
C ASP A 287 -28.56 -4.56 5.09
N HIS A 288 -28.88 -3.39 4.54
CA HIS A 288 -28.08 -2.16 4.74
C HIS A 288 -28.13 -1.67 6.19
N SER A 289 -29.14 -2.06 7.01
CA SER A 289 -29.22 -1.67 8.42
C SER A 289 -28.20 -2.45 9.26
N ILE A 290 -27.98 -3.72 8.95
CA ILE A 290 -26.94 -4.54 9.55
C ILE A 290 -25.56 -4.02 9.12
N LEU A 291 -25.36 -3.77 7.82
CA LEU A 291 -24.12 -3.21 7.29
C LEU A 291 -23.72 -1.93 8.04
N ARG A 292 -24.66 -0.98 8.22
CA ARG A 292 -24.42 0.26 8.96
C ARG A 292 -23.91 0.02 10.38
N LYS A 293 -24.55 -0.88 11.12
CA LYS A 293 -24.14 -1.22 12.51
C LYS A 293 -22.74 -1.84 12.55
N LEU A 294 -22.43 -2.70 11.59
CA LEU A 294 -21.10 -3.32 11.48
C LEU A 294 -20.02 -2.27 11.15
N ILE A 295 -20.29 -1.34 10.24
CA ILE A 295 -19.38 -0.24 9.93
C ILE A 295 -19.16 0.66 11.14
N GLU A 296 -20.24 1.04 11.86
CA GLU A 296 -20.14 1.86 13.07
C GLU A 296 -19.28 1.17 14.15
N ALA A 297 -19.47 -0.12 14.38
CA ALA A 297 -18.67 -0.91 15.32
C ALA A 297 -17.19 -0.99 14.86
N ALA A 298 -16.95 -1.28 13.59
CA ALA A 298 -15.61 -1.38 13.02
C ALA A 298 -14.86 -0.04 13.10
N LEU A 299 -15.52 1.10 12.86
CA LEU A 299 -14.95 2.43 13.00
C LEU A 299 -14.51 2.77 14.43
N MET A 300 -15.17 2.22 15.45
CA MET A 300 -14.76 2.42 16.85
C MET A 300 -13.45 1.67 17.17
N ASP A 301 -13.23 0.54 16.52
CA ASP A 301 -12.05 -0.29 16.73
C ASP A 301 -10.90 0.02 15.75
N SER A 302 -11.19 0.81 14.70
CA SER A 302 -10.19 1.16 13.69
C SER A 302 -9.30 2.31 14.15
N ARG A 303 -8.04 2.29 13.69
CA ARG A 303 -7.14 3.44 13.78
C ARG A 303 -7.45 4.40 12.64
N LEU A 304 -7.66 5.67 13.00
CA LEU A 304 -8.17 6.68 12.08
C LEU A 304 -7.07 7.70 11.74
N TRP A 305 -6.96 8.03 10.49
CA TRP A 305 -6.04 9.07 10.01
C TRP A 305 -6.35 10.45 10.60
N SER A 306 -7.64 10.77 10.76
CA SER A 306 -8.08 12.01 11.40
C SER A 306 -7.76 12.11 12.89
N LEU A 307 -7.32 11.03 13.51
CA LEU A 307 -6.90 10.96 14.91
C LEU A 307 -5.43 10.62 15.06
N ASN A 308 -4.59 10.87 14.04
CA ASN A 308 -3.16 10.53 14.02
C ASN A 308 -2.91 9.05 14.39
N GLY A 309 -3.68 8.13 13.80
CA GLY A 309 -3.58 6.70 14.05
C GLY A 309 -4.17 6.24 15.39
N ASN A 310 -4.86 7.10 16.13
CA ASN A 310 -5.56 6.68 17.35
C ASN A 310 -6.96 6.11 17.02
N LYS A 311 -7.48 5.29 17.93
CA LYS A 311 -8.89 4.85 17.93
C LYS A 311 -9.79 5.91 18.52
N LYS A 312 -11.08 5.90 18.18
CA LYS A 312 -12.07 6.75 18.85
C LYS A 312 -12.13 6.40 20.33
N GLU A 313 -12.04 7.40 21.19
CA GLU A 313 -12.28 7.19 22.62
C GLU A 313 -13.75 6.85 22.86
N VAL A 314 -14.01 5.70 23.43
CA VAL A 314 -15.30 5.40 24.03
C VAL A 314 -15.42 6.30 25.26
N LYS A 315 -16.15 7.40 25.18
CA LYS A 315 -16.53 8.17 26.36
C LYS A 315 -17.32 7.24 27.27
N ARG A 316 -16.63 6.50 28.12
CA ARG A 316 -17.29 5.74 29.18
C ARG A 316 -18.08 6.74 29.99
N VAL A 317 -19.41 6.58 29.98
CA VAL A 317 -20.34 7.37 30.80
C VAL A 317 -20.08 7.08 32.28
N ARG A 318 -18.90 7.47 32.77
CA ARG A 318 -18.54 7.42 34.21
C ARG A 318 -19.31 8.45 35.06
N LYS A 319 -20.04 9.39 34.42
CA LYS A 319 -20.74 10.45 35.13
C LYS A 319 -22.03 10.03 35.85
N VAL A 320 -22.70 8.95 35.44
CA VAL A 320 -24.00 8.59 36.00
C VAL A 320 -23.89 7.86 37.33
N VAL A 321 -22.84 7.10 37.57
CA VAL A 321 -22.68 6.33 38.82
C VAL A 321 -22.25 7.23 39.98
N GLN A 322 -21.39 8.23 39.74
CA GLN A 322 -20.95 9.14 40.82
C GLN A 322 -22.06 10.10 41.26
N LEU A 323 -22.96 10.52 40.37
CA LEU A 323 -24.10 11.35 40.74
C LEU A 323 -25.18 10.59 41.54
N LYS A 324 -25.39 9.31 41.25
CA LYS A 324 -26.28 8.46 42.05
C LYS A 324 -25.71 8.15 43.44
N GLN A 325 -24.42 8.01 43.60
CA GLN A 325 -23.78 7.81 44.91
C GLN A 325 -23.77 9.11 45.77
N LYS A 326 -23.57 10.28 45.14
CA LYS A 326 -23.66 11.56 45.86
C LYS A 326 -25.09 11.88 46.31
N LYS A 327 -26.12 11.53 45.52
CA LYS A 327 -27.54 11.68 45.93
C LYS A 327 -27.94 10.71 47.04
N LYS A 328 -27.42 9.48 47.10
CA LYS A 328 -27.65 8.53 48.19
C LYS A 328 -26.98 8.94 49.51
N LYS A 329 -25.80 9.57 49.47
CA LYS A 329 -25.12 10.08 50.67
C LYS A 329 -25.81 11.34 51.25
N ARG A 330 -26.46 12.17 50.42
CA ARG A 330 -27.24 13.36 50.90
C ARG A 330 -28.59 12.99 51.51
N LYS A 331 -29.20 11.85 51.12
CA LYS A 331 -30.47 11.38 51.72
C LYS A 331 -30.28 10.61 53.03
N LYS A 332 -29.02 10.24 53.41
CA LYS A 332 -28.72 9.61 54.71
C LYS A 332 -28.24 10.60 55.78
N LYS A 333 -28.18 11.90 55.46
CA LYS A 333 -27.80 12.96 56.41
C LYS A 333 -28.92 13.97 56.67
N LYS A 334 -30.16 13.63 56.33
CA LYS A 334 -31.40 14.21 56.78
C LYS A 334 -32.19 13.10 57.48
#